data_bea54b999786e0de2db2ad565425ebe9
#
_entry.id   bea54b999786e0de2db2ad565425ebe9
#
_cell.length_a   1.000
_cell.length_b   1.000
_cell.length_c   1.000
_cell.angle_alpha   90.00
_cell.angle_beta   90.00
_cell.angle_gamma   90.00
#
_symmetry.space_group_name_H-M   'P 1'
#
loop_
_entity.id
_entity.type
_entity.pdbx_description
1 polymer ?
#
loop_
_entity_poly.entity_id
_entity_poly.type
_entity_poly.pdbx_seq_one_letter_code
_entity_poly.pdbx_strand_id
1 'polypeptide(L)'
;MSSALVRNPGDGTTFSYHGNVVEQVVSNAESSGLISVTRQLARPDHAPPLHTHSLEDESWIVLSGRVRFWVGSTSFDECEVYEAEPGAFVWGPRSVPHSYQAITSTAELLVMCNPGAIEGYFHEAGATDSRSDAPHSLMEEYGFVIHGNPPPVPRTY
;
A
#
# COMPACT_ATOMS: atom_id res chain seq x y z
N MET A 1 7.87 27.38 -7.08
CA MET A 1 6.55 27.10 -7.69
C MET A 1 6.58 25.64 -8.13
N SER A 2 5.67 24.81 -7.64
CA SER A 2 5.52 23.45 -8.13
C SER A 2 5.00 23.50 -9.58
N SER A 3 5.71 22.85 -10.50
CA SER A 3 5.26 22.71 -11.87
C SER A 3 4.29 21.52 -11.97
N ALA A 4 3.41 21.52 -12.98
CA ALA A 4 2.63 20.36 -13.30
C ALA A 4 3.54 19.17 -13.62
N LEU A 5 3.13 17.97 -13.17
CA LEU A 5 3.84 16.72 -13.38
C LEU A 5 3.02 15.82 -14.30
N VAL A 6 3.67 15.25 -15.29
CA VAL A 6 3.09 14.17 -16.12
C VAL A 6 4.08 13.01 -16.13
N ARG A 7 3.62 11.82 -15.73
CA ARG A 7 4.40 10.57 -15.77
C ARG A 7 3.57 9.46 -16.42
N ASN A 8 4.11 8.87 -17.47
CA ASN A 8 3.57 7.64 -18.01
C ASN A 8 4.02 6.46 -17.13
N PRO A 9 3.41 5.28 -17.26
CA PRO A 9 3.92 4.08 -16.61
C PRO A 9 5.40 3.83 -16.95
N GLY A 10 6.22 3.68 -15.92
CA GLY A 10 7.66 3.47 -16.04
C GLY A 10 8.53 4.74 -16.04
N ASP A 11 7.94 5.93 -16.00
CA ASP A 11 8.69 7.19 -15.93
C ASP A 11 9.14 7.53 -14.50
N GLY A 12 8.57 6.88 -13.50
CA GLY A 12 8.87 7.12 -12.08
C GLY A 12 10.13 6.38 -11.61
N THR A 13 10.68 6.82 -10.47
CA THR A 13 11.74 6.09 -9.78
C THR A 13 11.20 4.82 -9.16
N THR A 14 11.89 3.69 -9.30
CA THR A 14 11.47 2.42 -8.71
C THR A 14 12.25 2.08 -7.46
N PHE A 15 11.59 1.44 -6.51
CA PHE A 15 12.19 0.86 -5.32
C PHE A 15 11.51 -0.48 -4.98
N SER A 16 12.13 -1.26 -4.09
CA SER A 16 11.54 -2.51 -3.60
C SER A 16 10.83 -2.27 -2.28
N TYR A 17 9.63 -2.86 -2.11
CA TYR A 17 8.91 -2.87 -0.86
C TYR A 17 8.21 -4.22 -0.67
N HIS A 18 8.60 -4.96 0.37
CA HIS A 18 8.10 -6.32 0.64
C HIS A 18 8.16 -7.27 -0.56
N GLY A 19 9.23 -7.17 -1.36
CA GLY A 19 9.43 -8.01 -2.54
C GLY A 19 8.62 -7.58 -3.78
N ASN A 20 7.81 -6.53 -3.67
CA ASN A 20 7.17 -5.89 -4.82
C ASN A 20 8.07 -4.79 -5.39
N VAL A 21 8.01 -4.61 -6.70
CA VAL A 21 8.56 -3.41 -7.34
C VAL A 21 7.51 -2.32 -7.27
N VAL A 22 7.88 -1.19 -6.71
CA VAL A 22 7.03 -0.01 -6.55
C VAL A 22 7.61 1.13 -7.36
N GLU A 23 6.79 1.77 -8.19
CA GLU A 23 7.13 2.97 -8.94
C GLU A 23 6.57 4.20 -8.22
N GLN A 24 7.44 5.17 -7.90
CA GLN A 24 7.03 6.46 -7.35
C GLN A 24 6.49 7.34 -8.47
N VAL A 25 5.20 7.61 -8.44
CA VAL A 25 4.51 8.44 -9.44
C VAL A 25 4.51 9.91 -9.03
N VAL A 26 4.18 10.19 -7.77
CA VAL A 26 4.31 11.53 -7.15
C VAL A 26 4.93 11.35 -5.78
N SER A 27 6.07 11.99 -5.54
CA SER A 27 6.71 11.94 -4.23
C SER A 27 6.11 12.95 -3.25
N ASN A 28 6.30 12.67 -1.97
CA ASN A 28 5.96 13.59 -0.88
C ASN A 28 6.62 14.96 -1.07
N ALA A 29 7.87 14.99 -1.51
CA ALA A 29 8.61 16.23 -1.77
C ALA A 29 8.04 17.03 -2.96
N GLU A 30 7.71 16.37 -4.07
CA GLU A 30 7.13 17.02 -5.25
C GLU A 30 5.77 17.62 -4.97
N SER A 31 4.98 17.00 -4.11
CA SER A 31 3.66 17.49 -3.70
C SER A 31 3.70 18.49 -2.54
N SER A 32 4.89 18.83 -2.03
CA SER A 32 5.06 19.67 -0.83
C SER A 32 4.36 19.08 0.41
N GLY A 33 4.43 17.76 0.57
CA GLY A 33 3.86 17.04 1.70
C GLY A 33 2.39 16.64 1.58
N LEU A 34 1.73 17.03 0.50
CA LEU A 34 0.28 16.85 0.39
C LEU A 34 -0.11 15.40 0.08
N ILE A 35 0.66 14.72 -0.78
CA ILE A 35 0.34 13.38 -1.24
C ILE A 35 1.60 12.62 -1.65
N SER A 36 1.59 11.31 -1.47
CA SER A 36 2.49 10.38 -2.15
C SER A 36 1.65 9.45 -3.01
N VAL A 37 2.08 9.21 -4.24
CA VAL A 37 1.40 8.29 -5.17
C VAL A 37 2.40 7.29 -5.68
N THR A 38 2.09 6.00 -5.53
CA THR A 38 2.88 4.90 -6.06
C THR A 38 2.06 4.04 -7.01
N ARG A 39 2.73 3.42 -7.97
CA ARG A 39 2.20 2.33 -8.79
C ARG A 39 2.81 1.03 -8.31
N GLN A 40 1.97 0.06 -8.01
CA GLN A 40 2.41 -1.22 -7.45
C GLN A 40 1.86 -2.37 -8.30
N LEU A 41 2.70 -3.36 -8.56
CA LEU A 41 2.30 -4.65 -9.09
C LEU A 41 2.13 -5.63 -7.92
N ALA A 42 0.92 -5.77 -7.45
CA ALA A 42 0.58 -6.66 -6.34
C ALA A 42 0.51 -8.12 -6.80
N ARG A 43 0.97 -9.02 -5.94
CA ARG A 43 0.91 -10.48 -6.11
C ARG A 43 0.26 -11.11 -4.89
N PRO A 44 -0.39 -12.29 -5.04
CA PRO A 44 -1.07 -12.96 -3.92
C PRO A 44 -0.16 -13.28 -2.73
N ASP A 45 1.12 -13.59 -3.00
CA ASP A 45 2.14 -13.95 -2.01
C ASP A 45 2.86 -12.73 -1.40
N HIS A 46 2.55 -11.51 -1.84
CA HIS A 46 3.15 -10.27 -1.40
C HIS A 46 2.13 -9.29 -0.77
N ALA A 47 1.06 -9.82 -0.20
CA ALA A 47 0.08 -9.01 0.53
C ALA A 47 0.70 -8.38 1.78
N PRO A 48 0.35 -7.14 2.14
CA PRO A 48 0.75 -6.56 3.41
C PRO A 48 0.06 -7.27 4.58
N PRO A 49 0.64 -7.22 5.80
CA PRO A 49 -0.05 -7.64 7.00
C PRO A 49 -1.31 -6.81 7.25
N LEU A 50 -2.19 -7.25 8.14
CA LEU A 50 -3.27 -6.41 8.64
C LEU A 50 -2.66 -5.31 9.51
N HIS A 51 -2.90 -4.05 9.15
CA HIS A 51 -2.23 -2.90 9.76
C HIS A 51 -3.11 -1.66 9.79
N THR A 52 -2.63 -0.65 10.51
CA THR A 52 -3.28 0.66 10.64
C THR A 52 -2.25 1.76 10.41
N HIS A 53 -2.63 2.80 9.72
CA HIS A 53 -1.92 4.08 9.66
C HIS A 53 -2.67 5.10 10.50
N SER A 54 -1.99 5.83 11.39
CA SER A 54 -2.61 6.86 12.23
C SER A 54 -2.45 8.27 11.69
N LEU A 55 -1.53 8.49 10.75
CA LEU A 55 -1.15 9.82 10.28
C LEU A 55 -1.72 10.18 8.91
N GLU A 56 -2.02 9.20 8.06
CA GLU A 56 -2.52 9.41 6.70
C GLU A 56 -3.75 8.57 6.38
N ASP A 57 -4.55 9.07 5.43
CA ASP A 57 -5.52 8.26 4.72
C ASP A 57 -4.82 7.57 3.55
N GLU A 58 -5.20 6.33 3.25
CA GLU A 58 -4.68 5.59 2.10
C GLU A 58 -5.82 5.27 1.13
N SER A 59 -5.54 5.38 -0.16
CA SER A 59 -6.52 5.10 -1.19
C SER A 59 -5.91 4.29 -2.32
N TRP A 60 -6.73 3.48 -2.98
CA TRP A 60 -6.31 2.63 -4.09
C TRP A 60 -7.21 2.81 -5.30
N ILE A 61 -6.60 2.82 -6.48
CA ILE A 61 -7.31 2.62 -7.74
C ILE A 61 -6.79 1.33 -8.35
N VAL A 62 -7.68 0.39 -8.63
CA VAL A 62 -7.33 -0.85 -9.33
C VAL A 62 -7.21 -0.54 -10.82
N LEU A 63 -6.02 -0.75 -11.39
CA LEU A 63 -5.77 -0.53 -12.82
C LEU A 63 -5.96 -1.82 -13.63
N SER A 64 -5.52 -2.96 -13.08
CA SER A 64 -5.69 -4.28 -13.70
C SER A 64 -5.75 -5.38 -12.65
N GLY A 65 -6.25 -6.56 -13.02
CA GLY A 65 -6.46 -7.68 -12.12
C GLY A 65 -7.63 -7.45 -11.16
N ARG A 66 -7.69 -8.24 -10.08
CA ARG A 66 -8.70 -8.12 -9.01
C ARG A 66 -8.01 -8.16 -7.65
N VAL A 67 -8.53 -7.40 -6.71
CA VAL A 67 -7.96 -7.22 -5.37
C VAL A 67 -9.04 -7.43 -4.33
N ARG A 68 -8.72 -8.19 -3.29
CA ARG A 68 -9.55 -8.32 -2.09
C ARG A 68 -8.99 -7.40 -1.00
N PHE A 69 -9.88 -6.70 -0.34
CA PHE A 69 -9.60 -5.83 0.80
C PHE A 69 -10.29 -6.36 2.05
N TRP A 70 -9.60 -6.30 3.18
CA TRP A 70 -10.13 -6.52 4.53
C TRP A 70 -10.05 -5.21 5.27
N VAL A 71 -11.15 -4.76 5.87
CA VAL A 71 -11.26 -3.42 6.46
C VAL A 71 -12.06 -3.46 7.77
N GLY A 72 -11.65 -2.66 8.75
CA GLY A 72 -12.50 -2.26 9.88
C GLY A 72 -12.21 -2.96 11.20
N SER A 73 -11.47 -4.07 11.25
CA SER A 73 -11.10 -4.75 12.49
C SER A 73 -9.61 -5.10 12.54
N THR A 74 -9.10 -5.33 13.74
CA THR A 74 -7.74 -5.84 13.99
C THR A 74 -7.62 -7.37 13.83
N SER A 75 -8.71 -8.05 13.46
CA SER A 75 -8.77 -9.48 13.16
C SER A 75 -9.39 -9.71 11.78
N PHE A 76 -8.74 -10.52 10.93
CA PHE A 76 -9.27 -10.84 9.60
C PHE A 76 -10.68 -11.44 9.61
N ASP A 77 -11.00 -12.24 10.63
CA ASP A 77 -12.32 -12.91 10.76
C ASP A 77 -13.46 -11.93 11.05
N GLU A 78 -13.11 -10.73 11.54
CA GLU A 78 -14.07 -9.68 11.89
C GLU A 78 -14.08 -8.51 10.89
N CYS A 79 -13.15 -8.52 9.93
CA CYS A 79 -13.10 -7.50 8.89
C CYS A 79 -14.28 -7.62 7.93
N GLU A 80 -14.77 -6.49 7.46
CA GLU A 80 -15.55 -6.45 6.24
C GLU A 80 -14.63 -6.77 5.05
N VAL A 81 -15.15 -7.56 4.09
CA VAL A 81 -14.38 -8.04 2.94
C VAL A 81 -15.00 -7.50 1.66
N TYR A 82 -14.17 -6.84 0.86
CA TYR A 82 -14.56 -6.29 -0.43
C TYR A 82 -13.67 -6.82 -1.54
N GLU A 83 -14.24 -7.03 -2.72
CA GLU A 83 -13.48 -7.33 -3.94
C GLU A 83 -13.60 -6.15 -4.91
N ALA A 84 -12.46 -5.69 -5.40
CA ALA A 84 -12.34 -4.56 -6.31
C ALA A 84 -11.83 -5.02 -7.67
N GLU A 85 -12.46 -4.49 -8.73
CA GLU A 85 -12.17 -4.75 -10.13
C GLU A 85 -11.51 -3.51 -10.79
N PRO A 86 -10.95 -3.63 -11.99
CA PRO A 86 -10.36 -2.49 -12.70
C PRO A 86 -11.31 -1.29 -12.79
N GLY A 87 -10.82 -0.12 -12.40
CA GLY A 87 -11.59 1.13 -12.29
C GLY A 87 -12.20 1.38 -10.90
N ALA A 88 -12.16 0.40 -10.00
CA ALA A 88 -12.63 0.61 -8.63
C ALA A 88 -11.69 1.57 -7.88
N PHE A 89 -12.32 2.45 -7.07
CA PHE A 89 -11.65 3.28 -6.08
C PHE A 89 -11.97 2.76 -4.68
N VAL A 90 -10.94 2.56 -3.87
CA VAL A 90 -11.07 2.15 -2.47
C VAL A 90 -10.45 3.22 -1.59
N TRP A 91 -11.11 3.57 -0.49
CA TRP A 91 -10.60 4.52 0.49
C TRP A 91 -10.49 3.88 1.86
N GLY A 92 -9.29 3.88 2.41
CA GLY A 92 -8.94 3.48 3.77
C GLY A 92 -8.65 4.71 4.62
N PRO A 93 -9.60 5.18 5.45
CA PRO A 93 -9.34 6.30 6.32
C PRO A 93 -8.28 5.95 7.38
N ARG A 94 -7.52 6.95 7.81
CA ARG A 94 -6.54 6.78 8.90
C ARG A 94 -7.19 6.16 10.14
N SER A 95 -6.42 5.41 10.89
CA SER A 95 -6.84 4.70 12.09
C SER A 95 -7.86 3.56 11.87
N VAL A 96 -8.20 3.24 10.63
CA VAL A 96 -9.00 2.06 10.28
C VAL A 96 -8.09 0.92 9.85
N PRO A 97 -8.11 -0.24 10.55
CA PRO A 97 -7.30 -1.38 10.16
C PRO A 97 -7.68 -1.89 8.77
N HIS A 98 -6.67 -2.23 7.97
CA HIS A 98 -6.88 -2.77 6.63
C HIS A 98 -5.73 -3.65 6.16
N SER A 99 -6.02 -4.44 5.14
CA SER A 99 -5.07 -5.20 4.33
C SER A 99 -5.67 -5.41 2.94
N TYR A 100 -4.84 -5.75 1.97
CA TYR A 100 -5.28 -6.11 0.62
C TYR A 100 -4.44 -7.23 0.03
N GLN A 101 -5.00 -7.95 -0.94
CA GLN A 101 -4.33 -9.05 -1.64
C GLN A 101 -4.82 -9.16 -3.07
N ALA A 102 -3.92 -9.30 -4.02
CA ALA A 102 -4.31 -9.71 -5.37
C ALA A 102 -4.95 -11.11 -5.34
N ILE A 103 -6.12 -11.26 -5.96
CA ILE A 103 -6.82 -12.55 -6.10
C ILE A 103 -6.75 -13.08 -7.54
N THR A 104 -6.10 -12.37 -8.42
CA THR A 104 -5.58 -12.80 -9.72
C THR A 104 -4.08 -13.04 -9.61
N SER A 105 -3.45 -13.63 -10.61
CA SER A 105 -1.99 -13.87 -10.63
C SER A 105 -1.17 -12.61 -10.32
N THR A 106 -1.66 -11.47 -10.79
CA THR A 106 -1.16 -10.13 -10.50
C THR A 106 -2.31 -9.14 -10.50
N ALA A 107 -2.16 -8.01 -9.81
CA ALA A 107 -3.03 -6.84 -9.93
C ALA A 107 -2.17 -5.58 -9.92
N GLU A 108 -2.51 -4.61 -10.74
CA GLU A 108 -1.84 -3.30 -10.76
C GLU A 108 -2.69 -2.26 -10.03
N LEU A 109 -2.07 -1.53 -9.14
CA LEU A 109 -2.70 -0.53 -8.27
C LEU A 109 -1.98 0.81 -8.37
N LEU A 110 -2.74 1.91 -8.37
CA LEU A 110 -2.25 3.19 -7.86
C LEU A 110 -2.60 3.25 -6.38
N VAL A 111 -1.61 3.54 -5.55
CA VAL A 111 -1.76 3.71 -4.10
C VAL A 111 -1.42 5.15 -3.76
N MET A 112 -2.32 5.82 -3.05
CA MET A 112 -2.22 7.24 -2.72
C MET A 112 -2.32 7.41 -1.21
N CYS A 113 -1.35 8.10 -0.62
CA CYS A 113 -1.34 8.42 0.80
C CYS A 113 -1.42 9.94 0.99
N ASN A 114 -2.32 10.39 1.86
CA ASN A 114 -2.56 11.81 2.13
C ASN A 114 -2.66 12.05 3.66
N PRO A 115 -1.73 12.83 4.24
CA PRO A 115 -0.50 13.39 3.67
C PRO A 115 0.50 12.33 3.23
N GLY A 116 1.50 12.75 2.44
CA GLY A 116 2.42 11.85 1.75
C GLY A 116 3.61 11.32 2.57
N ALA A 117 3.73 11.68 3.84
CA ALA A 117 4.93 11.43 4.64
C ALA A 117 5.28 9.95 4.83
N ILE A 118 4.28 9.04 4.79
CA ILE A 118 4.48 7.58 4.89
C ILE A 118 5.43 7.02 3.82
N GLU A 119 5.67 7.75 2.74
CA GLU A 119 6.65 7.41 1.71
C GLU A 119 8.03 7.10 2.32
N GLY A 120 8.45 7.84 3.34
CA GLY A 120 9.69 7.57 4.07
C GLY A 120 9.73 6.17 4.66
N TYR A 121 8.63 5.71 5.26
CA TYR A 121 8.52 4.34 5.77
C TYR A 121 8.71 3.31 4.67
N PHE A 122 8.07 3.49 3.50
CA PHE A 122 8.18 2.53 2.40
C PHE A 122 9.62 2.40 1.88
N HIS A 123 10.34 3.52 1.80
CA HIS A 123 11.75 3.51 1.39
C HIS A 123 12.65 2.87 2.44
N GLU A 124 12.49 3.19 3.71
CA GLU A 124 13.33 2.68 4.80
C GLU A 124 13.04 1.20 5.08
N ALA A 125 11.77 0.81 5.16
CA ALA A 125 11.37 -0.58 5.35
C ALA A 125 11.69 -1.45 4.12
N GLY A 126 11.57 -0.91 2.93
CA GLY A 126 11.88 -1.61 1.68
C GLY A 126 13.37 -1.88 1.47
N ALA A 127 14.24 -1.10 2.11
CA ALA A 127 15.68 -1.33 2.09
C ALA A 127 16.12 -2.55 2.91
N THR A 128 15.25 -3.04 3.81
CA THR A 128 15.46 -4.28 4.56
C THR A 128 14.77 -5.43 3.84
N ASP A 129 15.48 -6.54 3.61
CA ASP A 129 15.00 -7.68 2.80
C ASP A 129 13.92 -8.54 3.52
N SER A 130 13.49 -8.16 4.72
CA SER A 130 12.59 -8.95 5.54
C SER A 130 11.20 -8.30 5.71
N ARG A 131 10.17 -9.09 5.44
CA ARG A 131 8.75 -8.70 5.54
C ARG A 131 8.28 -8.35 6.97
N SER A 132 9.10 -8.61 7.98
CA SER A 132 8.70 -8.53 9.40
C SER A 132 9.58 -7.63 10.27
N ASP A 133 10.66 -7.05 9.73
CA ASP A 133 11.73 -6.50 10.57
C ASP A 133 11.97 -5.00 10.40
N ALA A 134 10.97 -4.23 10.01
CA ALA A 134 11.04 -2.79 10.22
C ALA A 134 11.20 -2.55 11.72
N PRO A 135 12.22 -1.78 12.17
CA PRO A 135 12.38 -1.48 13.59
C PRO A 135 11.10 -0.90 14.18
N HIS A 136 10.74 -1.32 15.39
CA HIS A 136 9.54 -0.81 16.05
C HIS A 136 9.53 0.72 16.13
N SER A 137 10.71 1.34 16.34
CA SER A 137 10.87 2.80 16.32
C SER A 137 10.49 3.44 14.98
N LEU A 138 10.77 2.78 13.86
CA LEU A 138 10.38 3.27 12.54
C LEU A 138 8.86 3.21 12.36
N MET A 139 8.23 2.12 12.79
CA MET A 139 6.77 2.01 12.75
C MET A 139 6.09 3.07 13.63
N GLU A 140 6.61 3.31 14.84
CA GLU A 140 6.09 4.37 15.73
C GLU A 140 6.23 5.76 15.12
N GLU A 141 7.36 6.07 14.49
CA GLU A 141 7.63 7.36 13.85
C GLU A 141 6.57 7.68 12.76
N TYR A 142 6.21 6.67 11.97
CA TYR A 142 5.22 6.81 10.89
C TYR A 142 3.78 6.45 11.30
N GLY A 143 3.53 6.20 12.59
CA GLY A 143 2.19 5.87 13.08
C GLY A 143 1.63 4.56 12.52
N PHE A 144 2.52 3.63 12.17
CA PHE A 144 2.18 2.34 11.58
C PHE A 144 2.10 1.26 12.66
N VAL A 145 0.99 0.52 12.69
CA VAL A 145 0.76 -0.59 13.63
C VAL A 145 0.36 -1.85 12.89
N ILE A 146 1.07 -2.95 13.14
CA ILE A 146 0.74 -4.27 12.60
C ILE A 146 -0.14 -5.01 13.62
N HIS A 147 -1.26 -5.58 13.15
CA HIS A 147 -2.22 -6.34 13.97
C HIS A 147 -2.15 -7.84 13.73
N GLY A 148 -1.63 -8.29 12.59
CA GLY A 148 -1.56 -9.71 12.26
C GLY A 148 -0.69 -9.99 11.04
N ASN A 149 -0.47 -11.27 10.75
CA ASN A 149 0.28 -11.70 9.58
C ASN A 149 -0.47 -11.37 8.28
N PRO A 150 0.22 -11.34 7.13
CA PRO A 150 -0.46 -11.26 5.83
C PRO A 150 -1.51 -12.37 5.65
N PRO A 151 -2.57 -12.13 4.86
CA PRO A 151 -3.55 -13.15 4.57
C PRO A 151 -2.89 -14.34 3.85
N PRO A 152 -3.38 -15.57 4.06
CA PRO A 152 -2.82 -16.74 3.39
C PRO A 152 -2.98 -16.62 1.87
N VAL A 153 -1.99 -17.14 1.14
CA VAL A 153 -2.07 -17.18 -0.33
C VAL A 153 -3.23 -18.08 -0.72
N PRO A 154 -4.15 -17.60 -1.59
CA PRO A 154 -5.25 -18.44 -2.07
C PRO A 154 -4.70 -19.71 -2.72
N ARG A 155 -5.26 -20.85 -2.35
CA ARG A 155 -4.95 -22.11 -3.05
C ARG A 155 -5.51 -21.99 -4.47
N THR A 156 -4.64 -22.06 -5.46
CA THR A 156 -5.07 -22.27 -6.85
C THR A 156 -5.66 -23.69 -6.93
N TYR A 157 -6.93 -23.78 -7.21
CA TYR A 157 -7.59 -25.04 -7.54
C TYR A 157 -7.37 -25.38 -9.01
#